data_10ce91d181cdae53d74beba33af145ad
#
_entry.id   10ce91d181cdae53d74beba33af145ad
#
_cell.length_a   1.000
_cell.length_b   1.000
_cell.length_c   1.000
_cell.angle_alpha   90.00
_cell.angle_beta   90.00
_cell.angle_gamma   90.00
#
_symmetry.space_group_name_H-M   'P 1'
#
loop_
_entity.id
_entity.type
_entity.pdbx_description
1 polymer ?
#
loop_
_entity_poly.entity_id
_entity_poly.type
_entity_poly.pdbx_seq_one_letter_code
_entity_poly.pdbx_strand_id
1 'polypeptide(L)'
;SREAGIVGIIVEHAFLSNKSDSDKLKSEAFLKELGYADAEGIAETYKLSSGWEIDNGRWKLKLADGTYATSSWQQVKGKKYWFGADSYAVTGWQTIDEKRYYFDSSCALRTDGWLKDDGSWYWLSSSGVMHTGWLKLGGTWYWLDPQTGKMATGWTTASDGHRYYFDGSG
;
A
#
# COMPACT_ATOMS: atom_id res chain seq x y z
N SER A 1 29.50 17.89 15.39
CA SER A 1 28.41 17.10 14.81
C SER A 1 28.62 15.64 15.16
N ARG A 2 27.75 15.07 15.96
CA ARG A 2 27.72 13.63 16.20
C ARG A 2 27.04 13.01 15.00
N GLU A 3 27.83 12.49 14.11
CA GLU A 3 27.37 11.51 13.16
C GLU A 3 26.97 10.26 13.94
N ALA A 4 25.72 9.81 13.77
CA ALA A 4 25.27 8.54 14.26
C ALA A 4 26.26 7.49 13.74
N GLY A 5 26.79 6.65 14.66
CA GLY A 5 27.82 5.68 14.35
C GLY A 5 27.38 4.69 13.29
N ILE A 6 27.58 5.05 12.05
CA ILE A 6 27.64 4.12 10.94
C ILE A 6 28.96 3.42 11.12
N VAL A 7 28.93 2.16 11.50
CA VAL A 7 30.10 1.29 11.40
C VAL A 7 30.48 1.30 9.93
N GLY A 8 31.52 2.03 9.59
CA GLY A 8 32.04 2.07 8.25
C GLY A 8 32.60 0.69 7.90
N ILE A 9 31.84 -0.09 7.16
CA ILE A 9 32.35 -1.32 6.55
C ILE A 9 33.08 -0.89 5.29
N ILE A 10 34.38 -1.01 5.30
CA ILE A 10 35.19 -0.84 4.09
C ILE A 10 35.12 -2.16 3.35
N VAL A 11 34.45 -2.19 2.22
CA VAL A 11 34.42 -3.35 1.33
C VAL A 11 35.34 -3.03 0.16
N GLU A 12 36.41 -3.82 0.01
CA GLU A 12 37.30 -3.72 -1.14
C GLU A 12 36.75 -4.53 -2.30
N HIS A 13 36.06 -3.87 -3.24
CA HIS A 13 35.44 -4.52 -4.39
C HIS A 13 36.31 -4.71 -5.60
N ALA A 14 37.41 -3.93 -5.72
CA ALA A 14 38.28 -3.98 -6.88
C ALA A 14 39.70 -3.53 -6.54
N PHE A 15 40.65 -4.13 -7.22
CA PHE A 15 42.05 -3.71 -7.15
C PHE A 15 42.31 -2.62 -8.19
N LEU A 16 42.54 -1.40 -7.76
CA LEU A 16 42.80 -0.25 -8.64
C LEU A 16 44.03 -0.39 -9.52
N SER A 17 44.90 -1.36 -9.22
CA SER A 17 46.06 -1.73 -10.05
C SER A 17 45.69 -2.47 -11.32
N ASN A 18 44.47 -3.02 -11.40
CA ASN A 18 43.98 -3.68 -12.59
C ASN A 18 43.19 -2.68 -13.44
N LYS A 19 43.60 -2.45 -14.69
CA LYS A 19 42.98 -1.52 -15.61
C LYS A 19 41.49 -1.86 -15.84
N SER A 20 41.14 -3.15 -15.95
CA SER A 20 39.75 -3.60 -16.13
C SER A 20 38.87 -3.22 -14.95
N ASP A 21 39.32 -3.36 -13.73
CA ASP A 21 38.56 -3.03 -12.52
C ASP A 21 38.46 -1.53 -12.32
N SER A 22 39.52 -0.78 -12.64
CA SER A 22 39.51 0.68 -12.65
C SER A 22 38.50 1.25 -13.66
N ASP A 23 38.39 0.63 -14.84
CA ASP A 23 37.41 1.06 -15.86
C ASP A 23 35.97 0.73 -15.46
N LYS A 24 35.73 -0.40 -14.78
CA LYS A 24 34.41 -0.73 -14.20
C LYS A 24 33.97 0.28 -13.13
N LEU A 25 34.88 0.68 -12.24
CA LEU A 25 34.58 1.69 -11.19
C LEU A 25 34.24 3.08 -11.72
N LYS A 26 34.50 3.36 -13.00
CA LYS A 26 34.08 4.58 -13.67
C LYS A 26 32.67 4.51 -14.23
N SER A 27 32.07 3.32 -14.29
CA SER A 27 30.72 3.12 -14.75
C SER A 27 29.70 3.35 -13.63
N GLU A 28 28.81 4.31 -13.81
CA GLU A 28 27.73 4.57 -12.85
C GLU A 28 26.81 3.35 -12.68
N ALA A 29 26.54 2.60 -13.75
CA ALA A 29 25.75 1.38 -13.70
C ALA A 29 26.40 0.31 -12.83
N PHE A 30 27.72 0.08 -13.01
CA PHE A 30 28.47 -0.88 -12.19
C PHE A 30 28.54 -0.47 -10.72
N LEU A 31 28.70 0.82 -10.42
CA LEU A 31 28.70 1.32 -9.03
C LEU A 31 27.33 1.15 -8.37
N LYS A 32 26.24 1.29 -9.13
CA LYS A 32 24.89 1.00 -8.62
C LYS A 32 24.70 -0.48 -8.32
N GLU A 33 25.09 -1.37 -9.24
CA GLU A 33 25.00 -2.83 -9.01
C GLU A 33 25.85 -3.25 -7.81
N LEU A 34 27.05 -2.70 -7.69
CA LEU A 34 27.91 -2.95 -6.55
C LEU A 34 27.30 -2.50 -5.23
N GLY A 35 26.72 -1.30 -5.21
CA GLY A 35 26.02 -0.79 -4.04
C GLY A 35 24.80 -1.63 -3.63
N TYR A 36 24.06 -2.20 -4.60
CA TYR A 36 22.97 -3.13 -4.31
C TYR A 36 23.48 -4.45 -3.75
N ALA A 37 24.53 -5.02 -4.34
CA ALA A 37 25.14 -6.28 -3.88
C ALA A 37 25.69 -6.15 -2.45
N ASP A 38 26.29 -5.00 -2.11
CA ASP A 38 26.77 -4.73 -0.76
C ASP A 38 25.61 -4.58 0.22
N ALA A 39 24.56 -3.86 -0.17
CA ALA A 39 23.38 -3.70 0.66
C ALA A 39 22.67 -5.04 0.92
N GLU A 40 22.60 -5.92 -0.07
CA GLU A 40 22.07 -7.27 0.08
C GLU A 40 22.93 -8.13 0.99
N GLY A 41 24.26 -8.10 0.82
CA GLY A 41 25.21 -8.85 1.67
C GLY A 41 25.17 -8.39 3.12
N ILE A 42 25.06 -7.09 3.38
CA ILE A 42 24.89 -6.54 4.71
C ILE A 42 23.54 -6.96 5.29
N ALA A 43 22.47 -6.85 4.51
CA ALA A 43 21.14 -7.24 4.94
C ALA A 43 21.06 -8.72 5.31
N GLU A 44 21.71 -9.61 4.54
CA GLU A 44 21.77 -11.04 4.82
C GLU A 44 22.59 -11.34 6.08
N THR A 45 23.77 -10.73 6.22
CA THR A 45 24.69 -10.94 7.36
C THR A 45 24.04 -10.52 8.68
N TYR A 46 23.33 -9.41 8.69
CA TYR A 46 22.67 -8.89 9.90
C TYR A 46 21.21 -9.30 9.99
N LYS A 47 20.71 -10.15 9.08
CA LYS A 47 19.30 -10.53 8.97
C LYS A 47 18.38 -9.31 8.85
N LEU A 48 18.86 -8.27 8.20
CA LEU A 48 18.11 -7.03 7.90
C LEU A 48 17.25 -7.17 6.63
N SER A 49 16.91 -8.39 6.23
CA SER A 49 16.05 -8.60 5.06
C SER A 49 14.72 -7.85 5.29
N SER A 50 14.53 -6.75 4.56
CA SER A 50 13.23 -6.11 4.47
C SER A 50 12.37 -6.90 3.49
N GLY A 51 11.08 -6.99 3.74
CA GLY A 51 10.17 -7.62 2.80
C GLY A 51 8.99 -8.30 3.45
N TRP A 52 8.22 -8.95 2.57
CA TRP A 52 7.02 -9.66 3.00
C TRP A 52 7.37 -11.00 3.64
N GLU A 53 6.76 -11.25 4.78
CA GLU A 53 6.84 -12.51 5.52
C GLU A 53 5.43 -13.03 5.80
N ILE A 54 5.27 -14.37 5.83
CA ILE A 54 4.04 -15.03 6.25
C ILE A 54 4.24 -15.57 7.66
N ASP A 55 3.33 -15.19 8.55
CA ASP A 55 3.28 -15.69 9.92
C ASP A 55 1.83 -16.10 10.23
N ASN A 56 1.64 -17.36 10.62
CA ASN A 56 0.31 -17.95 10.87
C ASN A 56 -0.70 -17.70 9.72
N GLY A 57 -0.24 -17.76 8.45
CA GLY A 57 -1.06 -17.55 7.26
C GLY A 57 -1.43 -16.09 6.99
N ARG A 58 -0.90 -15.13 7.75
CA ARG A 58 -1.11 -13.69 7.58
C ARG A 58 0.19 -13.00 7.15
N TRP A 59 0.06 -11.93 6.40
CA TRP A 59 1.19 -11.19 5.88
C TRP A 59 1.69 -10.12 6.85
N LYS A 60 3.00 -10.05 7.02
CA LYS A 60 3.75 -8.98 7.70
C LYS A 60 4.73 -8.35 6.73
N LEU A 61 5.09 -7.10 6.97
CA LEU A 61 6.16 -6.42 6.24
C LEU A 61 7.29 -6.06 7.20
N LYS A 62 8.44 -6.69 7.01
CA LYS A 62 9.66 -6.33 7.72
C LYS A 62 10.29 -5.13 7.05
N LEU A 63 10.59 -4.11 7.83
CA LEU A 63 11.20 -2.87 7.39
C LEU A 63 12.72 -2.97 7.36
N ALA A 64 13.39 -2.00 6.74
CA ALA A 64 14.85 -1.99 6.60
C ALA A 64 15.60 -1.92 7.94
N ASP A 65 14.97 -1.39 8.99
CA ASP A 65 15.51 -1.36 10.35
C ASP A 65 15.32 -2.66 11.14
N GLY A 66 14.73 -3.69 10.49
CA GLY A 66 14.45 -4.99 11.09
C GLY A 66 13.16 -5.07 11.89
N THR A 67 12.43 -3.96 12.07
CA THR A 67 11.12 -3.93 12.72
C THR A 67 10.01 -4.34 11.75
N TYR A 68 8.79 -4.58 12.26
CA TYR A 68 7.62 -4.80 11.40
C TYR A 68 6.76 -3.55 11.31
N ALA A 69 6.18 -3.33 10.12
CA ALA A 69 5.19 -2.28 9.94
C ALA A 69 4.00 -2.52 10.88
N THR A 70 3.60 -1.50 11.64
CA THR A 70 2.49 -1.54 12.59
C THR A 70 1.76 -0.22 12.62
N SER A 71 0.43 -0.25 12.73
CA SER A 71 -0.44 0.94 12.75
C SER A 71 -0.05 1.98 11.69
N SER A 72 0.30 1.54 10.48
CA SER A 72 0.90 2.40 9.47
C SER A 72 0.52 2.01 8.04
N TRP A 73 0.49 3.02 7.18
CA TRP A 73 0.43 2.85 5.73
C TRP A 73 1.81 2.52 5.18
N GLN A 74 1.86 1.53 4.29
CA GLN A 74 3.07 1.19 3.55
C GLN A 74 2.77 1.14 2.06
N GLN A 75 3.74 1.53 1.24
CA GLN A 75 3.65 1.42 -0.21
C GLN A 75 4.74 0.48 -0.71
N VAL A 76 4.33 -0.61 -1.36
CA VAL A 76 5.24 -1.61 -1.90
C VAL A 76 4.88 -1.85 -3.37
N LYS A 77 5.84 -1.67 -4.27
CA LYS A 77 5.66 -1.87 -5.72
C LYS A 77 4.42 -1.16 -6.28
N GLY A 78 4.20 0.09 -5.86
CA GLY A 78 3.09 0.94 -6.32
C GLY A 78 1.72 0.66 -5.70
N LYS A 79 1.57 -0.40 -4.89
CA LYS A 79 0.35 -0.70 -4.15
C LYS A 79 0.45 -0.21 -2.71
N LYS A 80 -0.68 0.20 -2.12
CA LYS A 80 -0.77 0.62 -0.72
C LYS A 80 -1.35 -0.48 0.14
N TYR A 81 -0.85 -0.57 1.37
CA TYR A 81 -1.24 -1.55 2.37
C TYR A 81 -1.38 -0.87 3.72
N TRP A 82 -2.27 -1.37 4.57
CA TRP A 82 -2.36 -0.97 5.96
C TRP A 82 -1.98 -2.13 6.87
N PHE A 83 -1.19 -1.83 7.90
CA PHE A 83 -0.81 -2.79 8.91
C PHE A 83 -1.48 -2.42 10.22
N GLY A 84 -2.17 -3.38 10.84
CA GLY A 84 -2.81 -3.20 12.13
C GLY A 84 -1.81 -3.06 13.28
N ALA A 85 -2.32 -2.82 14.48
CA ALA A 85 -1.50 -2.77 15.70
C ALA A 85 -0.81 -4.11 16.00
N ASP A 86 -1.33 -5.19 15.44
CA ASP A 86 -0.77 -6.56 15.51
C ASP A 86 0.32 -6.83 14.47
N SER A 87 0.72 -5.80 13.71
CA SER A 87 1.73 -5.85 12.63
C SER A 87 1.35 -6.70 11.41
N TYR A 88 0.10 -7.10 11.27
CA TYR A 88 -0.35 -7.82 10.07
C TYR A 88 -1.02 -6.89 9.07
N ALA A 89 -0.79 -7.18 7.79
CA ALA A 89 -1.54 -6.55 6.71
C ALA A 89 -3.01 -6.93 6.80
N VAL A 90 -3.88 -5.96 6.61
CA VAL A 90 -5.33 -6.13 6.75
C VAL A 90 -5.98 -6.49 5.41
N THR A 91 -7.16 -7.11 5.47
CA THR A 91 -8.05 -7.39 4.35
C THR A 91 -9.47 -6.94 4.64
N GLY A 92 -10.30 -6.83 3.60
CA GLY A 92 -11.70 -6.43 3.75
C GLY A 92 -11.86 -4.96 4.15
N TRP A 93 -13.01 -4.63 4.72
CA TRP A 93 -13.32 -3.28 5.16
C TRP A 93 -12.58 -2.91 6.43
N GLN A 94 -11.92 -1.75 6.40
CA GLN A 94 -11.22 -1.17 7.54
C GLN A 94 -11.63 0.29 7.73
N THR A 95 -11.73 0.73 8.99
CA THR A 95 -11.86 2.14 9.33
C THR A 95 -10.54 2.65 9.87
N ILE A 96 -9.94 3.61 9.18
CA ILE A 96 -8.65 4.20 9.50
C ILE A 96 -8.85 5.71 9.48
N ASP A 97 -8.55 6.40 10.59
CA ASP A 97 -8.74 7.84 10.73
C ASP A 97 -10.15 8.30 10.27
N GLU A 98 -11.19 7.63 10.79
CA GLU A 98 -12.62 7.88 10.52
C GLU A 98 -13.06 7.65 9.06
N LYS A 99 -12.18 7.19 8.18
CA LYS A 99 -12.47 6.88 6.78
C LYS A 99 -12.51 5.37 6.55
N ARG A 100 -13.46 4.93 5.73
CA ARG A 100 -13.56 3.51 5.37
C ARG A 100 -12.80 3.22 4.09
N TYR A 101 -12.05 2.12 4.13
CA TYR A 101 -11.23 1.59 3.04
C TYR A 101 -11.52 0.11 2.84
N TYR A 102 -11.25 -0.40 1.66
CA TYR A 102 -11.34 -1.82 1.37
C TYR A 102 -10.02 -2.36 0.85
N PHE A 103 -9.56 -3.46 1.44
CA PHE A 103 -8.35 -4.17 1.04
C PHE A 103 -8.74 -5.52 0.45
N ASP A 104 -8.20 -5.85 -0.71
CA ASP A 104 -8.49 -7.13 -1.37
C ASP A 104 -7.81 -8.32 -0.66
N SER A 105 -8.02 -9.53 -1.18
CA SER A 105 -7.43 -10.76 -0.61
C SER A 105 -5.91 -10.79 -0.66
N SER A 106 -5.26 -9.92 -1.43
CA SER A 106 -3.80 -9.71 -1.44
C SER A 106 -3.35 -8.63 -0.45
N CYS A 107 -4.24 -8.15 0.42
CA CYS A 107 -4.06 -7.04 1.36
C CYS A 107 -3.83 -5.68 0.69
N ALA A 108 -4.01 -5.58 -0.63
CA ALA A 108 -3.80 -4.33 -1.34
C ALA A 108 -5.05 -3.44 -1.26
N LEU A 109 -4.83 -2.13 -1.04
CA LEU A 109 -5.89 -1.13 -1.06
C LEU A 109 -6.59 -1.10 -2.41
N ARG A 110 -7.91 -1.24 -2.42
CA ARG A 110 -8.76 -1.00 -3.59
C ARG A 110 -9.01 0.49 -3.74
N THR A 111 -8.85 0.98 -4.96
CA THR A 111 -9.04 2.39 -5.30
C THR A 111 -9.84 2.51 -6.58
N ASP A 112 -10.44 3.70 -6.78
CA ASP A 112 -10.88 4.20 -8.07
C ASP A 112 -11.87 3.29 -8.80
N GLY A 113 -13.06 3.19 -8.27
CA GLY A 113 -14.11 2.46 -8.97
C GLY A 113 -15.15 1.76 -8.09
N TRP A 114 -16.01 1.03 -8.77
CA TRP A 114 -17.03 0.22 -8.15
C TRP A 114 -16.46 -1.04 -7.50
N LEU A 115 -16.91 -1.30 -6.30
CA LEU A 115 -16.66 -2.52 -5.54
C LEU A 115 -17.99 -3.21 -5.26
N LYS A 116 -18.13 -4.47 -5.64
CA LYS A 116 -19.24 -5.31 -5.22
C LYS A 116 -18.80 -6.18 -4.04
N ASP A 117 -19.48 -6.02 -2.91
CA ASP A 117 -19.20 -6.80 -1.71
C ASP A 117 -20.51 -7.16 -1.02
N ASP A 118 -20.68 -8.42 -0.64
CA ASP A 118 -21.88 -8.98 -0.02
C ASP A 118 -23.18 -8.52 -0.72
N GLY A 119 -23.20 -8.68 -2.06
CA GLY A 119 -24.36 -8.34 -2.91
C GLY A 119 -24.64 -6.84 -3.09
N SER A 120 -23.94 -5.95 -2.40
CA SER A 120 -24.10 -4.49 -2.48
C SER A 120 -22.95 -3.85 -3.26
N TRP A 121 -23.23 -2.71 -3.92
CA TRP A 121 -22.24 -1.92 -4.61
C TRP A 121 -21.79 -0.74 -3.75
N TYR A 122 -20.50 -0.44 -3.83
CA TYR A 122 -19.82 0.67 -3.16
C TYR A 122 -18.93 1.39 -4.17
N TRP A 123 -18.69 2.67 -3.96
CA TRP A 123 -17.72 3.43 -4.74
C TRP A 123 -16.50 3.79 -3.91
N LEU A 124 -15.32 3.50 -4.44
CA LEU A 124 -14.04 3.89 -3.83
C LEU A 124 -13.40 5.00 -4.65
N SER A 125 -12.98 6.07 -3.99
CA SER A 125 -12.28 7.19 -4.62
C SER A 125 -10.89 6.78 -5.12
N SER A 126 -10.21 7.66 -5.83
CA SER A 126 -8.80 7.46 -6.23
C SER A 126 -7.83 7.35 -5.03
N SER A 127 -8.22 7.88 -3.87
CA SER A 127 -7.48 7.67 -2.62
C SER A 127 -7.87 6.40 -1.86
N GLY A 128 -8.83 5.62 -2.37
CA GLY A 128 -9.37 4.41 -1.75
C GLY A 128 -10.44 4.64 -0.68
N VAL A 129 -10.80 5.89 -0.40
CA VAL A 129 -11.85 6.19 0.59
C VAL A 129 -13.22 5.83 0.02
N MET A 130 -14.03 5.12 0.79
CA MET A 130 -15.42 4.83 0.46
C MET A 130 -16.22 6.13 0.33
N HIS A 131 -16.89 6.30 -0.80
CA HIS A 131 -17.77 7.44 -1.05
C HIS A 131 -19.15 7.25 -0.42
N THR A 132 -19.74 8.34 0.04
CA THR A 132 -21.12 8.38 0.55
C THR A 132 -21.84 9.61 -0.01
N GLY A 133 -23.16 9.57 -0.06
CA GLY A 133 -23.97 10.65 -0.60
C GLY A 133 -24.07 10.61 -2.13
N TRP A 134 -24.31 11.76 -2.74
CA TRP A 134 -24.48 11.90 -4.18
C TRP A 134 -23.14 11.69 -4.93
N LEU A 135 -23.19 10.88 -5.97
CA LEU A 135 -22.07 10.60 -6.87
C LEU A 135 -22.53 10.76 -8.32
N LYS A 136 -21.79 11.53 -9.11
CA LYS A 136 -22.03 11.66 -10.56
C LYS A 136 -20.90 11.07 -11.35
N LEU A 137 -21.20 10.08 -12.18
CA LEU A 137 -20.22 9.42 -13.05
C LEU A 137 -20.76 9.36 -14.48
N GLY A 138 -20.01 9.86 -15.45
CA GLY A 138 -20.37 9.78 -16.86
C GLY A 138 -21.77 10.39 -17.21
N GLY A 139 -22.26 11.32 -16.40
CA GLY A 139 -23.59 11.91 -16.57
C GLY A 139 -24.71 11.25 -15.74
N THR A 140 -24.48 10.04 -15.22
CA THR A 140 -25.42 9.29 -14.35
C THR A 140 -25.21 9.66 -12.89
N TRP A 141 -26.33 9.81 -12.16
CA TRP A 141 -26.33 10.08 -10.72
C TRP A 141 -26.58 8.79 -9.94
N TYR A 142 -25.82 8.61 -8.87
CA TYR A 142 -25.91 7.53 -7.90
C TYR A 142 -26.09 8.10 -6.50
N TRP A 143 -26.77 7.37 -5.63
CA TRP A 143 -26.85 7.68 -4.22
C TRP A 143 -26.20 6.58 -3.40
N LEU A 144 -25.14 6.92 -2.65
CA LEU A 144 -24.48 6.02 -1.72
C LEU A 144 -24.96 6.37 -0.32
N ASP A 145 -25.55 5.40 0.36
CA ASP A 145 -26.11 5.58 1.70
C ASP A 145 -25.08 6.21 2.65
N PRO A 146 -25.41 7.31 3.34
CA PRO A 146 -24.43 8.05 4.16
C PRO A 146 -23.84 7.27 5.32
N GLN A 147 -24.53 6.25 5.82
CA GLN A 147 -24.07 5.46 6.96
C GLN A 147 -23.33 4.20 6.53
N THR A 148 -23.80 3.55 5.47
CA THR A 148 -23.31 2.26 5.04
C THR A 148 -22.39 2.32 3.81
N GLY A 149 -22.53 3.37 2.98
CA GLY A 149 -21.85 3.50 1.68
C GLY A 149 -22.47 2.65 0.57
N LYS A 150 -23.57 1.93 0.83
CA LYS A 150 -24.23 1.07 -0.15
C LYS A 150 -24.91 1.91 -1.22
N MET A 151 -24.74 1.52 -2.49
CA MET A 151 -25.48 2.12 -3.60
C MET A 151 -26.98 1.84 -3.46
N ALA A 152 -27.78 2.89 -3.53
CA ALA A 152 -29.23 2.78 -3.46
C ALA A 152 -29.80 2.18 -4.75
N THR A 153 -30.85 1.38 -4.60
CA THR A 153 -31.74 0.93 -5.68
C THR A 153 -33.19 1.03 -5.21
N GLY A 154 -34.12 1.21 -6.15
CA GLY A 154 -35.52 1.43 -5.81
C GLY A 154 -35.77 2.82 -5.22
N TRP A 155 -36.87 2.97 -4.51
CA TRP A 155 -37.26 4.25 -3.87
C TRP A 155 -36.41 4.55 -2.63
N THR A 156 -35.68 5.65 -2.64
CA THR A 156 -34.81 6.08 -1.56
C THR A 156 -35.04 7.57 -1.25
N THR A 157 -35.00 7.94 0.02
CA THR A 157 -35.01 9.35 0.46
C THR A 157 -33.59 9.80 0.63
N ALA A 158 -33.13 10.79 -0.14
CA ALA A 158 -31.81 11.36 -0.04
C ALA A 158 -31.71 12.41 1.10
N SER A 159 -30.49 12.92 1.34
CA SER A 159 -30.20 13.87 2.42
C SER A 159 -30.94 15.24 2.26
N ASP A 160 -31.39 15.55 1.07
CA ASP A 160 -32.17 16.75 0.77
C ASP A 160 -33.68 16.60 1.13
N GLY A 161 -34.06 15.43 1.65
CA GLY A 161 -35.44 15.10 2.03
C GLY A 161 -36.35 14.67 0.87
N HIS A 162 -35.85 14.67 -0.37
CA HIS A 162 -36.61 14.23 -1.53
C HIS A 162 -36.50 12.73 -1.75
N ARG A 163 -37.53 12.14 -2.35
CA ARG A 163 -37.55 10.74 -2.76
C ARG A 163 -37.12 10.61 -4.22
N TYR A 164 -36.21 9.73 -4.46
CA TYR A 164 -35.67 9.38 -5.78
C TYR A 164 -35.87 7.90 -6.05
N TYR A 165 -36.06 7.56 -7.30
CA TYR A 165 -36.06 6.15 -7.73
C TYR A 165 -34.79 5.86 -8.49
N PHE A 166 -34.03 4.89 -8.00
CA PHE A 166 -32.82 4.37 -8.64
C PHE A 166 -33.14 3.01 -9.26
N ASP A 167 -32.82 2.81 -10.53
CA ASP A 167 -32.98 1.51 -11.17
C ASP A 167 -31.94 0.50 -10.66
N GLY A 168 -31.90 -0.73 -11.25
CA GLY A 168 -30.98 -1.77 -10.80
C GLY A 168 -29.50 -1.47 -11.07
N SER A 169 -29.21 -0.40 -11.81
CA SER A 169 -27.85 0.09 -12.09
C SER A 169 -27.48 1.33 -11.25
N GLY A 170 -28.42 1.88 -10.49
CA GLY A 170 -28.25 3.03 -9.58
C GLY A 170 -28.93 4.29 -10.04
#